data_315c1956e4e02a0cd7dfc72e1ee6a53c
#
_entry.id   315c1956e4e02a0cd7dfc72e1ee6a53c
#
_cell.length_a   1.000
_cell.length_b   1.000
_cell.length_c   1.000
_cell.angle_alpha   90.00
_cell.angle_beta   90.00
_cell.angle_gamma   90.00
#
_symmetry.space_group_name_H-M   'P 1'
#
loop_
_entity.id
_entity.type
_entity.pdbx_description
1 polymer ?
#
loop_
_entity_poly.entity_id
_entity_poly.type
_entity_poly.pdbx_seq_one_letter_code
_entity_poly.pdbx_strand_id
1 'polypeptide(L)'
;MGLFSKFFSGLQKTQSKLSGELKRIVSRSPKFTEDDAEELEAVLLASDMGYSVTEQIVDAVREQYQSSGGQAGDVLQVAQSVVETSLGSGDDEQTKRLAKRDDLTVVSLVGVNGAGK
;
A
#
# COMPACT_ATOMS: atom_id res chain seq x y z
N MET A 1 -30.05 0.27 -4.72
CA MET A 1 -28.72 0.06 -4.16
C MET A 1 -27.82 -0.48 -5.26
N GLY A 2 -26.96 0.35 -5.78
CA GLY A 2 -26.15 0.01 -6.93
C GLY A 2 -25.03 -0.96 -6.59
N LEU A 3 -24.52 -1.67 -7.60
CA LEU A 3 -23.39 -2.59 -7.57
C LEU A 3 -22.15 -1.94 -6.88
N PHE A 4 -21.96 -0.64 -7.11
CA PHE A 4 -20.90 0.16 -6.51
C PHE A 4 -20.97 0.26 -4.98
N SER A 5 -22.16 0.35 -4.39
CA SER A 5 -22.34 0.40 -2.94
C SER A 5 -21.88 -0.89 -2.24
N LYS A 6 -22.14 -2.07 -2.86
CA LYS A 6 -21.65 -3.36 -2.36
C LYS A 6 -20.13 -3.50 -2.52
N PHE A 7 -19.58 -2.95 -3.59
CA PHE A 7 -18.15 -2.96 -3.85
C PHE A 7 -17.40 -2.09 -2.82
N PHE A 8 -17.88 -0.88 -2.58
CA PHE A 8 -17.32 0.01 -1.56
C PHE A 8 -17.42 -0.55 -0.15
N SER A 9 -18.52 -1.22 0.21
CA SER A 9 -18.65 -1.82 1.54
C SER A 9 -17.70 -3.00 1.75
N GLY A 10 -17.40 -3.76 0.70
CA GLY A 10 -16.39 -4.83 0.74
C GLY A 10 -14.98 -4.29 0.94
N LEU A 11 -14.59 -3.26 0.17
CA LEU A 11 -13.29 -2.59 0.29
C LEU A 11 -13.12 -1.92 1.66
N GLN A 12 -14.16 -1.27 2.17
CA GLN A 12 -14.15 -0.60 3.47
C GLN A 12 -13.92 -1.60 4.62
N LYS A 13 -14.44 -2.81 4.51
CA LYS A 13 -14.26 -3.86 5.51
C LYS A 13 -12.83 -4.40 5.53
N THR A 14 -12.19 -4.55 4.38
CA THR A 14 -10.79 -4.96 4.26
C THR A 14 -9.84 -3.85 4.72
N GLN A 15 -10.11 -2.62 4.32
CA GLN A 15 -9.34 -1.45 4.73
C GLN A 15 -9.40 -1.22 6.24
N SER A 16 -10.58 -1.33 6.85
CA SER A 16 -10.73 -1.13 8.30
C SER A 16 -10.04 -2.22 9.12
N LYS A 17 -10.00 -3.45 8.62
CA LYS A 17 -9.28 -4.54 9.25
C LYS A 17 -7.78 -4.30 9.23
N LEU A 18 -7.20 -4.04 8.06
CA LEU A 18 -5.76 -3.78 7.91
C LEU A 18 -5.33 -2.55 8.71
N SER A 19 -6.03 -1.43 8.58
CA SER A 19 -5.69 -0.20 9.33
C SER A 19 -5.87 -0.35 10.84
N GLY A 20 -6.82 -1.18 11.29
CA GLY A 20 -7.00 -1.51 12.69
C GLY A 20 -5.85 -2.35 13.25
N GLU A 21 -5.38 -3.34 12.51
CA GLU A 21 -4.23 -4.17 12.89
C GLU A 21 -2.95 -3.33 12.95
N LEU A 22 -2.68 -2.51 11.94
CA LEU A 22 -1.52 -1.60 11.93
C LEU A 22 -1.51 -0.66 13.13
N LYS A 23 -2.65 -0.01 13.43
CA LYS A 23 -2.79 0.84 14.61
C LYS A 23 -2.58 0.09 15.92
N ARG A 24 -3.07 -1.14 16.02
CA ARG A 24 -2.92 -1.97 17.21
C ARG A 24 -1.46 -2.29 17.51
N ILE A 25 -0.70 -2.69 16.49
CA ILE A 25 0.73 -3.01 16.62
C ILE A 25 1.49 -1.79 17.14
N VAL A 26 1.28 -0.65 16.50
CA VAL A 26 2.00 0.59 16.80
C VAL A 26 1.59 1.24 18.13
N SER A 27 0.34 1.02 18.58
CA SER A 27 -0.17 1.62 19.83
C SER A 27 0.23 0.85 21.09
N ARG A 28 0.82 -0.34 20.96
CA ARG A 28 1.16 -1.18 22.10
C ARG A 28 2.34 -0.68 22.91
N SER A 29 3.28 -0.02 22.27
CA SER A 29 4.53 0.36 22.91
C SER A 29 4.95 1.78 22.51
N PRO A 30 5.53 2.57 23.43
CA PRO A 30 6.13 3.86 23.10
C PRO A 30 7.40 3.70 22.23
N LYS A 31 7.90 2.48 22.08
CA LYS A 31 9.05 2.15 21.23
C LYS A 31 8.65 1.05 20.28
N PHE A 32 8.96 1.23 19.02
CA PHE A 32 8.83 0.20 18.00
C PHE A 32 9.93 -0.85 18.21
N THR A 33 9.55 -2.06 18.57
CA THR A 33 10.46 -3.17 18.86
C THR A 33 10.64 -4.07 17.63
N GLU A 34 11.59 -4.99 17.69
CA GLU A 34 11.77 -5.97 16.62
C GLU A 34 10.55 -6.90 16.49
N ASP A 35 9.95 -7.28 17.63
CA ASP A 35 8.71 -8.07 17.64
C ASP A 35 7.56 -7.33 16.94
N ASP A 36 7.47 -5.99 17.13
CA ASP A 36 6.46 -5.17 16.43
C ASP A 36 6.75 -5.10 14.91
N ALA A 37 8.02 -5.10 14.52
CA ALA A 37 8.42 -5.12 13.11
C ALA A 37 8.05 -6.45 12.45
N GLU A 38 8.32 -7.59 13.10
CA GLU A 38 7.94 -8.92 12.62
C GLU A 38 6.41 -9.07 12.51
N GLU A 39 5.65 -8.58 13.51
CA GLU A 39 4.19 -8.61 13.47
C GLU A 39 3.65 -7.71 12.34
N LEU A 40 4.24 -6.54 12.12
CA LEU A 40 3.89 -5.63 11.03
C LEU A 40 4.17 -6.28 9.66
N GLU A 41 5.33 -6.88 9.49
CA GLU A 41 5.70 -7.60 8.27
C GLU A 41 4.71 -8.73 7.97
N ALA A 42 4.38 -9.55 8.97
CA ALA A 42 3.43 -10.65 8.81
C ALA A 42 2.04 -10.17 8.36
N VAL A 43 1.53 -9.06 8.92
CA VAL A 43 0.24 -8.47 8.56
C VAL A 43 0.26 -7.93 7.12
N LEU A 44 1.34 -7.27 6.71
CA LEU A 44 1.48 -6.72 5.37
C LEU A 44 1.60 -7.82 4.31
N LEU A 45 2.40 -8.85 4.57
CA LEU A 45 2.51 -10.03 3.69
C LEU A 45 1.19 -10.79 3.56
N ALA A 46 0.44 -10.91 4.65
CA ALA A 46 -0.89 -11.53 4.63
C ALA A 46 -1.92 -10.75 3.82
N SER A 47 -1.66 -9.48 3.52
CA SER A 47 -2.49 -8.63 2.65
C SER A 47 -2.10 -8.67 1.16
N ASP A 48 -1.23 -9.58 0.75
CA ASP A 48 -0.69 -9.70 -0.62
C ASP A 48 0.09 -8.46 -1.11
N MET A 49 0.65 -7.68 -0.19
CA MET A 49 1.37 -6.45 -0.55
C MET A 49 2.70 -6.70 -1.26
N GLY A 50 3.23 -7.91 -1.15
CA GLY A 50 4.54 -8.28 -1.71
C GLY A 50 5.71 -7.89 -0.81
N TYR A 51 6.78 -8.70 -0.85
CA TYR A 51 7.91 -8.60 0.07
C TYR A 51 8.63 -7.24 -0.02
N SER A 52 8.91 -6.76 -1.22
CA SER A 52 9.68 -5.52 -1.41
C SER A 52 8.99 -4.28 -0.84
N VAL A 53 7.68 -4.16 -1.02
CA VAL A 53 6.91 -3.02 -0.47
C VAL A 53 6.74 -3.17 1.04
N THR A 54 6.55 -4.39 1.52
CA THR A 54 6.48 -4.69 2.95
C THR A 54 7.76 -4.27 3.67
N GLU A 55 8.93 -4.66 3.17
CA GLU A 55 10.23 -4.29 3.71
C GLU A 55 10.41 -2.76 3.76
N GLN A 56 10.08 -2.07 2.68
CA GLN A 56 10.15 -0.60 2.62
C GLN A 56 9.23 0.07 3.66
N ILE A 57 8.03 -0.47 3.90
CA ILE A 57 7.12 0.07 4.91
C ILE A 57 7.68 -0.16 6.31
N VAL A 58 8.16 -1.37 6.62
CA VAL A 58 8.75 -1.70 7.93
C VAL A 58 9.95 -0.80 8.23
N ASP A 59 10.84 -0.62 7.26
CA ASP A 59 12.02 0.25 7.40
C ASP A 59 11.63 1.72 7.59
N ALA A 60 10.69 2.23 6.81
CA ALA A 60 10.20 3.60 6.93
C ALA A 60 9.53 3.85 8.31
N VAL A 61 8.78 2.88 8.84
CA VAL A 61 8.20 2.95 10.17
C VAL A 61 9.29 2.95 11.24
N ARG A 62 10.28 2.08 11.11
CA ARG A 62 11.43 2.02 12.03
C ARG A 62 12.20 3.35 12.06
N GLU A 63 12.47 3.93 10.90
CA GLU A 63 13.13 5.23 10.77
C GLU A 63 12.31 6.37 11.38
N GLN A 64 11.00 6.37 11.16
CA GLN A 64 10.08 7.34 11.76
C GLN A 64 10.12 7.31 13.29
N TYR A 65 10.13 6.13 13.88
CA TYR A 65 10.23 5.97 15.34
C TYR A 65 11.58 6.44 15.89
N GLN A 66 12.66 6.18 15.17
CA GLN A 66 13.99 6.63 15.59
C GLN A 66 14.11 8.16 15.51
N SER A 67 13.56 8.79 14.48
CA SER A 67 13.64 10.24 14.26
C SER A 67 12.72 11.04 15.18
N SER A 68 11.55 10.51 15.54
CA SER A 68 10.54 11.17 16.37
C SER A 68 10.73 10.99 17.89
N GLY A 69 11.84 10.38 18.31
CA GLY A 69 12.11 10.15 19.74
C GLY A 69 11.16 9.15 20.40
N GLY A 70 10.58 8.25 19.60
CA GLY A 70 9.69 7.19 20.09
C GLY A 70 8.21 7.58 20.14
N GLN A 71 7.84 8.72 19.59
CA GLN A 71 6.41 9.03 19.37
C GLN A 71 5.92 8.31 18.12
N ALA A 72 4.83 7.57 18.27
CA ALA A 72 4.14 6.97 17.15
C ALA A 72 3.63 8.08 16.21
N GLY A 73 4.37 8.36 15.15
CA GLY A 73 3.86 9.10 14.01
C GLY A 73 2.67 8.33 13.41
N ASP A 74 1.92 8.94 12.51
CA ASP A 74 0.85 8.23 11.82
C ASP A 74 1.45 7.18 10.87
N VAL A 75 1.62 5.95 11.37
CA VAL A 75 2.15 4.81 10.60
C VAL A 75 1.35 4.57 9.32
N LEU A 76 0.06 4.89 9.32
CA LEU A 76 -0.75 4.82 8.11
C LEU A 76 -0.27 5.83 7.06
N GLN A 77 0.12 7.02 7.49
CA GLN A 77 0.68 8.04 6.60
C GLN A 77 2.02 7.60 6.02
N VAL A 78 2.87 7.00 6.84
CA VAL A 78 4.16 6.45 6.39
C VAL A 78 3.94 5.33 5.38
N ALA A 79 3.08 4.35 5.69
CA ALA A 79 2.75 3.26 4.79
C ALA A 79 2.14 3.78 3.47
N GLN A 80 1.24 4.76 3.54
CA GLN A 80 0.63 5.39 2.37
C GLN A 80 1.69 6.03 1.48
N SER A 81 2.62 6.80 2.04
CA SER A 81 3.70 7.45 1.30
C SER A 81 4.60 6.44 0.57
N VAL A 82 4.93 5.32 1.21
CA VAL A 82 5.72 4.24 0.58
C VAL A 82 4.95 3.63 -0.58
N VAL A 83 3.66 3.32 -0.39
CA VAL A 83 2.80 2.75 -1.45
C VAL A 83 2.65 3.72 -2.61
N GLU A 84 2.39 5.00 -2.35
CA GLU A 84 2.28 6.03 -3.39
C GLU A 84 3.59 6.15 -4.20
N THR A 85 4.74 6.10 -3.52
CA THR A 85 6.05 6.11 -4.18
C THR A 85 6.25 4.86 -5.03
N SER A 86 5.86 3.70 -4.53
CA SER A 86 5.99 2.41 -5.24
C SER A 86 5.08 2.30 -6.47
N LEU A 87 3.90 2.91 -6.40
CA LEU A 87 2.97 2.95 -7.54
C LEU A 87 3.39 3.95 -8.62
N GLY A 88 4.36 4.80 -8.30
CA GLY A 88 4.77 5.89 -9.15
C GLY A 88 3.74 7.03 -9.17
N SER A 89 4.19 8.25 -9.26
CA SER A 89 3.32 9.35 -9.66
C SER A 89 2.93 9.07 -11.11
N GLY A 90 1.64 8.94 -11.42
CA GLY A 90 1.08 8.53 -12.73
C GLY A 90 1.54 9.33 -13.97
N ASP A 91 2.69 9.92 -13.89
CA ASP A 91 3.45 10.70 -14.86
C ASP A 91 4.51 9.84 -15.58
N ASP A 92 4.26 8.51 -15.67
CA ASP A 92 5.19 7.58 -16.29
C ASP A 92 5.40 7.99 -17.76
N GLU A 93 6.67 8.17 -18.13
CA GLU A 93 7.05 8.54 -19.51
C GLU A 93 6.50 7.56 -20.56
N GLN A 94 6.24 6.32 -20.16
CA GLN A 94 5.63 5.31 -21.02
C GLN A 94 4.16 5.64 -21.35
N THR A 95 3.39 6.14 -20.38
CA THR A 95 2.00 6.58 -20.59
C THR A 95 1.97 7.81 -21.51
N LYS A 96 2.92 8.74 -21.32
CA LYS A 96 3.07 9.93 -22.20
C LYS A 96 3.51 9.57 -23.61
N ARG A 97 4.30 8.50 -23.79
CA ARG A 97 4.72 8.02 -25.12
C ARG A 97 3.57 7.40 -25.91
N LEU A 98 2.63 6.72 -25.24
CA LEU A 98 1.44 6.15 -25.88
C LEU A 98 0.47 7.26 -26.35
N ALA A 99 0.37 8.37 -25.60
CA ALA A 99 -0.52 9.48 -25.91
C ALA A 99 -0.01 10.43 -27.00
N LYS A 100 1.29 10.40 -27.37
CA LYS A 100 1.94 11.33 -28.29
C LYS A 100 2.34 10.75 -29.66
N ARG A 101 1.84 9.57 -30.04
CA ARG A 101 2.15 8.98 -31.35
C ARG A 101 1.15 9.42 -32.39
N ASP A 102 1.64 10.05 -33.46
CA ASP A 102 0.87 10.37 -34.68
C ASP A 102 0.63 9.13 -35.56
N ASP A 103 1.25 7.99 -35.20
CA ASP A 103 1.13 6.73 -35.92
C ASP A 103 0.04 5.82 -35.32
N LEU A 104 -0.43 4.86 -36.13
CA LEU A 104 -1.38 3.83 -35.69
C LEU A 104 -0.80 3.07 -34.48
N THR A 105 -1.48 3.20 -33.34
CA THR A 105 -1.12 2.48 -32.11
C THR A 105 -2.10 1.33 -31.90
N VAL A 106 -1.59 0.10 -31.80
CA VAL A 106 -2.36 -1.09 -31.47
C VAL A 106 -2.11 -1.47 -30.01
N VAL A 107 -3.18 -1.48 -29.21
CA VAL A 107 -3.13 -1.92 -27.82
C VAL A 107 -3.86 -3.25 -27.67
N SER A 108 -3.17 -4.27 -27.17
CA SER A 108 -3.74 -5.59 -26.90
C SER A 108 -3.89 -5.79 -25.40
N LEU A 109 -5.12 -6.05 -24.95
CA LEU A 109 -5.44 -6.38 -23.56
C LEU A 109 -5.58 -7.90 -23.43
N VAL A 110 -4.64 -8.51 -22.70
CA VAL A 110 -4.60 -9.96 -22.48
C VAL A 110 -4.76 -10.26 -21.01
N GLY A 111 -5.57 -11.24 -20.68
CA GLY A 111 -5.79 -11.67 -19.29
C GLY A 111 -6.73 -12.86 -19.22
N VAL A 112 -6.69 -13.57 -18.10
CA VAL A 112 -7.64 -14.64 -17.78
C VAL A 112 -9.04 -14.10 -17.48
N ASN A 113 -10.04 -14.99 -17.42
CA ASN A 113 -11.38 -14.58 -17.04
C ASN A 113 -11.38 -13.98 -15.60
N GLY A 114 -12.04 -12.84 -15.44
CA GLY A 114 -12.06 -12.12 -14.16
C GLY A 114 -10.87 -11.20 -13.88
N ALA A 115 -9.90 -11.08 -14.81
CA ALA A 115 -8.74 -10.20 -14.64
C ALA A 115 -9.04 -8.69 -14.82
N GLY A 116 -10.31 -8.29 -15.05
CA GLY A 116 -10.69 -6.89 -15.18
C GLY A 116 -10.33 -6.25 -16.54
N LYS A 117 -10.27 -7.04 -17.61
CA LYS A 117 -10.01 -6.56 -18.99
C LYS A 117 -11.02 -5.51 -19.43
#